data_d207e42637ec75ea4daca20d1d923834
#
_entry.id   d207e42637ec75ea4daca20d1d923834
#
_cell.length_a   1.000
_cell.length_b   1.000
_cell.length_c   1.000
_cell.angle_alpha   90.00
_cell.angle_beta   90.00
_cell.angle_gamma   90.00
#
_symmetry.space_group_name_H-M   'P 1'
#
loop_
_entity.id
_entity.type
_entity.pdbx_description
1 polymer ?
#
loop_
_entity_poly.entity_id
_entity_poly.type
_entity_poly.pdbx_seq_one_letter_code
_entity_poly.pdbx_strand_id
1 'polypeptide(L)'
;MAKNNFSSKIFFYLVSAVIFMFFFSFMLVPLYNVFCEVTGLNGKIYGPSDFFKKNNETYERQVNIRFLSTVNGSAPVTFYPSETNLEVMTDKVSKTSYIATNNTNKRLTLSIVPSVSPGLAAENAKKIQCFCFSEQTLEPYETQEWAVRFYVDSELSENVNNVYLSYTLFEKEREEMLAVNHEH
;
A
#
# COMPACT_ATOMS: atom_id res chain seq x y z
N MET A 1 10.61 -5.88 65.17
CA MET A 1 10.62 -4.85 64.11
C MET A 1 11.33 -5.31 62.82
N ALA A 2 10.97 -6.44 62.24
CA ALA A 2 11.64 -7.00 61.05
C ALA A 2 10.71 -7.20 59.81
N LYS A 3 9.49 -6.63 59.85
CA LYS A 3 8.45 -6.88 58.83
C LYS A 3 8.39 -5.91 57.67
N ASN A 4 9.07 -4.73 57.76
CA ASN A 4 8.95 -3.67 56.79
C ASN A 4 9.94 -3.73 55.63
N ASN A 5 11.07 -4.45 55.77
CA ASN A 5 12.11 -4.44 54.72
C ASN A 5 11.79 -5.39 53.55
N PHE A 6 10.99 -6.41 53.78
CA PHE A 6 10.56 -7.35 52.72
C PHE A 6 9.51 -6.71 51.79
N SER A 7 8.55 -5.98 52.38
CA SER A 7 7.52 -5.26 51.63
C SER A 7 8.12 -4.13 50.78
N SER A 8 9.10 -3.41 51.31
CA SER A 8 9.78 -2.33 50.59
C SER A 8 10.58 -2.84 49.39
N LYS A 9 11.28 -3.94 49.52
CA LYS A 9 12.02 -4.57 48.41
C LYS A 9 11.10 -5.00 47.28
N ILE A 10 9.97 -5.65 47.60
CA ILE A 10 8.97 -6.07 46.62
C ILE A 10 8.41 -4.84 45.89
N PHE A 11 8.10 -3.76 46.60
CA PHE A 11 7.63 -2.51 46.01
C PHE A 11 8.63 -1.92 45.01
N PHE A 12 9.93 -1.91 45.38
CA PHE A 12 10.98 -1.43 44.44
C PHE A 12 11.11 -2.33 43.21
N TYR A 13 11.00 -3.66 43.34
CA TYR A 13 11.01 -4.54 42.18
C TYR A 13 9.81 -4.32 41.27
N LEU A 14 8.62 -4.12 41.81
CA LEU A 14 7.42 -3.83 41.02
C LEU A 14 7.54 -2.48 40.27
N VAL A 15 8.00 -1.44 40.94
CA VAL A 15 8.21 -0.14 40.31
C VAL A 15 9.28 -0.22 39.22
N SER A 16 10.39 -0.93 39.47
CA SER A 16 11.44 -1.16 38.49
C SER A 16 10.92 -1.94 37.27
N ALA A 17 10.08 -2.96 37.48
CA ALA A 17 9.48 -3.72 36.40
C ALA A 17 8.56 -2.87 35.52
N VAL A 18 7.77 -1.97 36.11
CA VAL A 18 6.91 -1.05 35.37
C VAL A 18 7.74 -0.07 34.52
N ILE A 19 8.78 0.50 35.11
CA ILE A 19 9.69 1.41 34.40
C ILE A 19 10.39 0.67 33.25
N PHE A 20 10.87 -0.55 33.49
CA PHE A 20 11.52 -1.36 32.47
C PHE A 20 10.56 -1.67 31.30
N MET A 21 9.31 -2.07 31.59
CA MET A 21 8.30 -2.31 30.56
C MET A 21 7.97 -1.05 29.76
N PHE A 22 7.96 0.09 30.40
CA PHE A 22 7.74 1.38 29.73
C PHE A 22 8.89 1.67 28.75
N PHE A 23 10.13 1.59 29.17
CA PHE A 23 11.31 1.76 28.30
C PHE A 23 11.36 0.73 27.17
N PHE A 24 11.01 -0.52 27.46
CA PHE A 24 10.95 -1.58 26.47
C PHE A 24 9.93 -1.27 25.35
N SER A 25 8.75 -0.76 25.71
CA SER A 25 7.74 -0.33 24.73
C SER A 25 8.24 0.77 23.81
N PHE A 26 8.99 1.74 24.34
CA PHE A 26 9.58 2.80 23.52
C PHE A 26 10.71 2.28 22.61
N MET A 27 11.47 1.29 23.06
CA MET A 27 12.53 0.68 22.25
C MET A 27 11.99 -0.18 21.10
N LEU A 28 10.78 -0.73 21.21
CA LEU A 28 10.18 -1.52 20.14
C LEU A 28 9.96 -0.72 18.86
N VAL A 29 9.63 0.56 18.95
CA VAL A 29 9.38 1.41 17.77
C VAL A 29 10.64 1.59 16.91
N PRO A 30 11.78 2.06 17.45
CA PRO A 30 13.00 2.19 16.65
C PRO A 30 13.54 0.83 16.19
N LEU A 31 13.41 -0.22 17.01
CA LEU A 31 13.83 -1.57 16.63
C LEU A 31 13.02 -2.08 15.43
N TYR A 32 11.71 -1.87 15.42
CA TYR A 32 10.85 -2.21 14.29
C TYR A 32 11.25 -1.44 13.02
N ASN A 33 11.54 -0.14 13.12
CA ASN A 33 11.98 0.67 11.99
C ASN A 33 13.30 0.16 11.39
N VAL A 34 14.29 -0.14 12.24
CA VAL A 34 15.58 -0.71 11.79
C VAL A 34 15.37 -2.09 11.16
N PHE A 35 14.52 -2.92 11.76
CA PHE A 35 14.19 -4.24 11.20
C PHE A 35 13.54 -4.12 9.82
N CYS A 36 12.57 -3.23 9.65
CA CYS A 36 11.93 -2.98 8.36
C CYS A 36 12.90 -2.40 7.33
N GLU A 37 13.83 -1.54 7.76
CA GLU A 37 14.86 -0.96 6.88
C GLU A 37 15.85 -2.04 6.38
N VAL A 38 16.31 -2.91 7.26
CA VAL A 38 17.26 -3.99 6.91
C VAL A 38 16.60 -5.09 6.09
N THR A 39 15.33 -5.41 6.37
CA THR A 39 14.60 -6.47 5.66
C THR A 39 13.85 -5.98 4.40
N GLY A 40 13.77 -4.65 4.19
CA GLY A 40 13.07 -4.06 3.04
C GLY A 40 11.56 -4.31 3.03
N LEU A 41 10.95 -4.70 4.16
CA LEU A 41 9.53 -5.01 4.25
C LEU A 41 8.62 -3.78 4.31
N ASN A 42 9.21 -2.58 4.43
CA ASN A 42 8.47 -1.34 4.57
C ASN A 42 8.15 -0.75 3.19
N GLY A 43 7.11 -1.24 2.55
CA GLY A 43 6.60 -0.73 1.27
C GLY A 43 6.03 0.69 1.36
N LYS A 44 6.86 1.68 1.65
CA LYS A 44 6.46 3.09 1.62
C LYS A 44 6.21 3.51 0.17
N ILE A 45 4.98 3.83 -0.14
CA ILE A 45 4.61 4.51 -1.39
C ILE A 45 4.83 6.01 -1.15
N TYR A 46 5.87 6.56 -1.74
CA TYR A 46 6.18 7.99 -1.61
C TYR A 46 5.18 8.88 -2.34
N GLY A 47 4.92 10.06 -1.78
CA GLY A 47 4.05 11.07 -2.38
C GLY A 47 4.69 11.83 -3.55
N PRO A 48 3.93 12.70 -4.24
CA PRO A 48 4.36 13.39 -5.48
C PRO A 48 5.57 14.34 -5.34
N SER A 49 5.97 14.70 -4.11
CA SER A 49 7.00 15.72 -3.85
C SER A 49 8.44 15.21 -3.94
N ASP A 50 8.68 13.89 -3.99
CA ASP A 50 10.03 13.33 -3.92
C ASP A 50 10.68 13.09 -5.30
N PHE A 51 9.99 13.44 -6.38
CA PHE A 51 10.39 13.13 -7.77
C PHE A 51 11.59 13.91 -8.31
N PHE A 52 12.08 14.94 -7.59
CA PHE A 52 13.03 15.90 -8.17
C PHE A 52 14.45 15.86 -7.56
N LYS A 53 14.74 14.92 -6.67
CA LYS A 53 16.11 14.77 -6.13
C LYS A 53 16.91 13.75 -6.93
N LYS A 54 17.44 14.17 -8.07
CA LYS A 54 18.28 13.36 -8.95
C LYS A 54 19.75 13.48 -8.52
N ASN A 55 20.35 12.39 -8.10
CA ASN A 55 21.80 12.23 -8.03
C ASN A 55 22.36 11.78 -9.41
N ASN A 56 23.47 12.37 -9.82
CA ASN A 56 23.99 12.47 -11.20
C ASN A 56 24.67 11.23 -11.79
N GLU A 57 24.36 10.01 -11.34
CA GLU A 57 24.86 8.79 -12.01
C GLU A 57 23.74 7.75 -12.11
N THR A 58 22.90 7.89 -13.12
CA THR A 58 21.76 7.00 -13.36
C THR A 58 22.07 6.11 -14.57
N TYR A 59 22.19 4.83 -14.35
CA TYR A 59 22.20 3.84 -15.43
C TYR A 59 20.75 3.52 -15.80
N GLU A 60 20.29 4.10 -16.91
CA GLU A 60 18.99 3.71 -17.48
C GLU A 60 19.03 2.22 -17.84
N ARG A 61 18.13 1.43 -17.27
CA ARG A 61 18.00 0.01 -17.59
C ARG A 61 16.54 -0.34 -17.89
N GLN A 62 16.36 -1.43 -18.60
CA GLN A 62 15.06 -1.96 -18.93
C GLN A 62 14.53 -2.84 -17.77
N VAL A 63 13.29 -2.63 -17.38
CA VAL A 63 12.58 -3.37 -16.33
C VAL A 63 11.23 -3.82 -16.87
N ASN A 64 10.89 -5.05 -16.58
CA ASN A 64 9.60 -5.63 -17.00
C ASN A 64 8.57 -5.41 -15.90
N ILE A 65 7.47 -4.71 -16.24
CA ILE A 65 6.34 -4.48 -15.34
C ILE A 65 5.19 -5.39 -15.74
N ARG A 66 4.72 -6.19 -14.79
CA ARG A 66 3.52 -7.02 -14.96
C ARG A 66 2.35 -6.42 -14.19
N PHE A 67 1.25 -6.23 -14.90
CA PHE A 67 0.02 -5.67 -14.35
C PHE A 67 -0.96 -6.78 -14.00
N LEU A 68 -1.45 -6.75 -12.76
CA LEU A 68 -2.41 -7.71 -12.23
C LEU A 68 -3.65 -6.97 -11.74
N SER A 69 -4.78 -7.62 -11.82
CA SER A 69 -6.04 -7.13 -11.28
C SER A 69 -6.74 -8.24 -10.49
N THR A 70 -7.35 -7.87 -9.39
CA THR A 70 -8.14 -8.77 -8.57
C THR A 70 -9.42 -8.06 -8.16
N VAL A 71 -10.54 -8.75 -8.24
CA VAL A 71 -11.81 -8.30 -7.67
C VAL A 71 -12.02 -9.07 -6.37
N ASN A 72 -12.16 -8.36 -5.25
CA ASN A 72 -12.35 -8.98 -3.95
C ASN A 72 -13.83 -9.23 -3.68
N GLY A 73 -14.12 -10.41 -3.10
CA GLY A 73 -15.48 -10.81 -2.75
C GLY A 73 -16.32 -11.15 -4.00
N SER A 74 -17.60 -10.88 -3.89
CA SER A 74 -18.60 -11.11 -4.93
C SER A 74 -18.96 -9.82 -5.69
N ALA A 75 -18.09 -8.82 -5.71
CA ALA A 75 -18.37 -7.58 -6.41
C ALA A 75 -18.64 -7.86 -7.92
N PRO A 76 -19.80 -7.46 -8.41
CA PRO A 76 -20.22 -7.80 -9.77
C PRO A 76 -19.62 -6.84 -10.80
N VAL A 77 -18.29 -6.74 -10.79
CA VAL A 77 -17.49 -5.85 -11.64
C VAL A 77 -16.48 -6.68 -12.40
N THR A 78 -16.36 -6.43 -13.69
CA THR A 78 -15.22 -6.90 -14.49
C THR A 78 -14.11 -5.89 -14.41
N PHE A 79 -12.91 -6.32 -14.01
CA PHE A 79 -11.76 -5.43 -13.82
C PHE A 79 -10.48 -6.07 -14.35
N TYR A 80 -9.81 -5.39 -15.29
CA TYR A 80 -8.58 -5.90 -15.92
C TYR A 80 -7.69 -4.77 -16.42
N PRO A 81 -6.36 -4.99 -16.50
CA PRO A 81 -5.42 -4.06 -17.11
C PRO A 81 -5.55 -4.09 -18.65
N SER A 82 -5.34 -2.95 -19.29
CA SER A 82 -5.29 -2.88 -20.76
C SER A 82 -4.11 -3.64 -21.34
N GLU A 83 -3.01 -3.69 -20.59
CA GLU A 83 -1.79 -4.43 -20.94
C GLU A 83 -1.35 -5.26 -19.73
N THR A 84 -1.00 -6.52 -19.93
CA THR A 84 -0.57 -7.41 -18.85
C THR A 84 0.92 -7.32 -18.57
N ASN A 85 1.70 -6.81 -19.52
CA ASN A 85 3.14 -6.72 -19.47
C ASN A 85 3.63 -5.51 -20.25
N LEU A 86 4.55 -4.74 -19.67
CA LEU A 86 5.16 -3.58 -20.29
C LEU A 86 6.65 -3.51 -19.93
N GLU A 87 7.49 -3.40 -20.93
CA GLU A 87 8.91 -3.11 -20.74
C GLU A 87 9.12 -1.60 -20.65
N VAL A 88 9.67 -1.15 -19.54
CA VAL A 88 9.89 0.27 -19.27
C VAL A 88 11.37 0.54 -18.98
N MET A 89 11.80 1.72 -19.36
CA MET A 89 13.12 2.23 -18.96
C MET A 89 12.99 2.90 -17.59
N THR A 90 13.96 2.66 -16.73
CA THR A 90 14.08 3.41 -15.48
C THR A 90 14.20 4.91 -15.77
N ASP A 91 13.83 5.74 -14.81
CA ASP A 91 13.84 7.20 -14.91
C ASP A 91 12.93 7.80 -16.00
N LYS A 92 12.07 6.98 -16.62
CA LYS A 92 11.06 7.45 -17.59
C LYS A 92 9.65 7.22 -17.11
N VAL A 93 8.79 8.20 -17.36
CA VAL A 93 7.37 8.09 -17.05
C VAL A 93 6.71 7.16 -18.05
N SER A 94 6.10 6.12 -17.53
CA SER A 94 5.31 5.15 -18.30
C SER A 94 3.82 5.28 -17.97
N LYS A 95 2.99 4.83 -18.91
CA LYS A 95 1.52 4.92 -18.80
C LYS A 95 0.94 3.56 -19.10
N THR A 96 -0.11 3.22 -18.40
CA THR A 96 -1.02 2.10 -18.68
C THR A 96 -2.42 2.49 -18.25
N SER A 97 -3.40 1.62 -18.46
CA SER A 97 -4.76 1.83 -17.99
C SER A 97 -5.38 0.54 -17.46
N TYR A 98 -6.42 0.69 -16.66
CA TYR A 98 -7.26 -0.39 -16.18
C TYR A 98 -8.70 -0.12 -16.60
N ILE A 99 -9.39 -1.15 -17.03
CA ILE A 99 -10.77 -1.09 -17.49
C ILE A 99 -11.65 -1.76 -16.44
N ALA A 100 -12.68 -1.05 -16.01
CA ALA A 100 -13.68 -1.55 -15.07
C ALA A 100 -15.07 -1.43 -15.67
N THR A 101 -15.86 -2.49 -15.57
CA THR A 101 -17.25 -2.56 -16.06
C THR A 101 -18.17 -2.99 -14.93
N ASN A 102 -19.17 -2.19 -14.64
CA ASN A 102 -20.26 -2.55 -13.73
C ASN A 102 -21.24 -3.50 -14.44
N ASN A 103 -21.35 -4.73 -13.95
CA ASN A 103 -22.21 -5.75 -14.57
C ASN A 103 -23.64 -5.75 -14.01
N THR A 104 -24.03 -4.70 -13.27
CA THR A 104 -25.34 -4.60 -12.62
C THR A 104 -26.16 -3.42 -13.09
N ASN A 105 -27.43 -3.45 -12.76
CA ASN A 105 -28.37 -2.34 -12.94
C ASN A 105 -28.38 -1.34 -11.77
N LYS A 106 -27.38 -1.39 -10.88
CA LYS A 106 -27.24 -0.53 -9.70
C LYS A 106 -25.94 0.27 -9.78
N ARG A 107 -25.95 1.45 -9.21
CA ARG A 107 -24.73 2.25 -9.01
C ARG A 107 -23.85 1.61 -7.97
N LEU A 108 -22.56 1.42 -8.28
CA LEU A 108 -21.56 0.84 -7.40
C LEU A 108 -20.52 1.88 -6.99
N THR A 109 -20.16 1.88 -5.71
CA THR A 109 -19.02 2.65 -5.20
C THR A 109 -17.88 1.68 -4.93
N LEU A 110 -16.72 1.97 -5.51
CA LEU A 110 -15.58 1.08 -5.53
C LEU A 110 -14.37 1.73 -4.85
N SER A 111 -13.66 0.95 -4.09
CA SER A 111 -12.36 1.30 -3.53
C SER A 111 -11.30 0.42 -4.17
N ILE A 112 -10.17 0.99 -4.58
CA ILE A 112 -9.14 0.27 -5.30
C ILE A 112 -7.81 0.43 -4.56
N VAL A 113 -7.23 -0.71 -4.21
CA VAL A 113 -5.99 -0.79 -3.42
C VAL A 113 -4.84 -1.28 -4.29
N PRO A 114 -3.79 -0.48 -4.47
CA PRO A 114 -2.60 -0.89 -5.19
C PRO A 114 -1.63 -1.69 -4.33
N SER A 115 -0.92 -2.61 -4.94
CA SER A 115 0.17 -3.37 -4.34
C SER A 115 1.33 -3.52 -5.32
N VAL A 116 2.56 -3.44 -4.83
CA VAL A 116 3.79 -3.63 -5.60
C VAL A 116 4.58 -4.80 -5.03
N SER A 117 5.06 -5.67 -5.89
CA SER A 117 5.91 -6.79 -5.53
C SER A 117 7.11 -6.91 -6.51
N PRO A 118 8.31 -7.26 -6.05
CA PRO A 118 8.70 -7.49 -4.65
C PRO A 118 8.71 -6.20 -3.81
N GLY A 119 8.67 -6.31 -2.47
CA GLY A 119 8.65 -5.18 -1.55
C GLY A 119 9.81 -4.19 -1.76
N LEU A 120 10.99 -4.68 -2.15
CA LEU A 120 12.15 -3.86 -2.51
C LEU A 120 11.88 -2.95 -3.73
N ALA A 121 10.98 -3.34 -4.62
CA ALA A 121 10.59 -2.50 -5.75
C ALA A 121 9.58 -1.42 -5.36
N ALA A 122 8.86 -1.59 -4.25
CA ALA A 122 7.83 -0.63 -3.82
C ALA A 122 8.39 0.76 -3.48
N GLU A 123 9.64 0.82 -3.00
CA GLU A 123 10.33 2.08 -2.71
C GLU A 123 10.72 2.83 -3.99
N ASN A 124 11.03 2.11 -5.05
CA ASN A 124 11.54 2.65 -6.32
C ASN A 124 10.47 2.72 -7.42
N ALA A 125 9.33 2.05 -7.25
CA ALA A 125 8.18 2.16 -8.14
C ALA A 125 7.25 3.29 -7.67
N LYS A 126 7.52 4.51 -8.11
CA LYS A 126 6.79 5.71 -7.71
C LYS A 126 5.60 5.95 -8.64
N LYS A 127 4.41 6.13 -8.07
CA LYS A 127 3.23 6.53 -8.83
C LYS A 127 3.12 8.04 -8.92
N ILE A 128 2.96 8.54 -10.13
CA ILE A 128 2.75 9.96 -10.39
C ILE A 128 1.26 10.29 -10.32
N GLN A 129 0.42 9.43 -10.88
CA GLN A 129 -1.03 9.62 -10.92
C GLN A 129 -1.73 8.25 -10.84
N CYS A 130 -2.67 8.16 -9.92
CA CYS A 130 -3.47 6.95 -9.72
C CYS A 130 -4.92 7.34 -9.40
N PHE A 131 -5.85 6.63 -10.00
CA PHE A 131 -7.27 6.71 -9.69
C PHE A 131 -7.62 6.11 -8.31
N CYS A 132 -6.68 5.38 -7.69
CA CYS A 132 -6.86 4.68 -6.43
C CYS A 132 -6.90 5.56 -5.16
N PHE A 133 -6.64 6.87 -5.28
CA PHE A 133 -6.69 7.79 -4.14
C PHE A 133 -8.09 8.29 -3.79
N SER A 134 -9.06 8.08 -4.68
CA SER A 134 -10.46 8.45 -4.46
C SER A 134 -11.35 7.25 -4.71
N GLU A 135 -12.50 7.26 -4.09
CA GLU A 135 -13.56 6.31 -4.39
C GLU A 135 -14.01 6.51 -5.84
N GLN A 136 -14.19 5.43 -6.55
CA GLN A 136 -14.69 5.43 -7.92
C GLN A 136 -16.14 4.99 -7.92
N THR A 137 -16.96 5.68 -8.68
CA THR A 137 -18.36 5.32 -8.84
C THR A 137 -18.62 4.92 -10.28
N LEU A 138 -19.25 3.78 -10.47
CA LEU A 138 -19.73 3.31 -11.77
C LEU A 138 -21.25 3.31 -11.78
N GLU A 139 -21.83 3.94 -12.79
CA GLU A 139 -23.26 3.89 -13.05
C GLU A 139 -23.66 2.49 -13.55
N PRO A 140 -24.97 2.15 -13.58
CA PRO A 140 -25.43 0.86 -14.10
C PRO A 140 -24.89 0.56 -15.50
N TYR A 141 -24.25 -0.59 -15.66
CA TYR A 141 -23.65 -1.08 -16.92
C TYR A 141 -22.59 -0.17 -17.53
N GLU A 142 -22.05 0.75 -16.74
CA GLU A 142 -20.99 1.66 -17.18
C GLU A 142 -19.65 0.93 -17.26
N THR A 143 -18.89 1.27 -18.30
CA THR A 143 -17.47 0.92 -18.44
C THR A 143 -16.63 2.18 -18.38
N GLN A 144 -15.65 2.19 -17.48
CA GLN A 144 -14.69 3.26 -17.37
C GLN A 144 -13.27 2.76 -17.54
N GLU A 145 -12.44 3.61 -18.14
CA GLU A 145 -11.00 3.38 -18.28
C GLU A 145 -10.25 4.35 -17.37
N TRP A 146 -9.40 3.81 -16.51
CA TRP A 146 -8.62 4.55 -15.53
C TRP A 146 -7.14 4.52 -15.86
N ALA A 147 -6.61 5.68 -16.24
CA ALA A 147 -5.21 5.82 -16.57
C ALA A 147 -4.32 5.75 -15.31
N VAL A 148 -3.22 5.03 -15.42
CA VAL A 148 -2.15 4.94 -14.44
C VAL A 148 -0.87 5.49 -15.04
N ARG A 149 -0.26 6.45 -14.37
CA ARG A 149 1.08 6.96 -14.71
C ARG A 149 2.02 6.59 -13.59
N PHE A 150 3.11 5.96 -13.93
CA PHE A 150 4.10 5.50 -12.97
C PHE A 150 5.52 5.75 -13.48
N TYR A 151 6.46 5.62 -12.57
CA TYR A 151 7.86 5.88 -12.78
C TYR A 151 8.65 4.85 -11.98
N VAL A 152 9.65 4.26 -12.57
CA VAL A 152 10.59 3.35 -11.90
C VAL A 152 11.91 4.05 -11.78
N ASP A 153 12.39 4.19 -10.54
CA ASP A 153 13.66 4.83 -10.25
C ASP A 153 14.83 3.92 -10.64
N SER A 154 15.91 4.51 -11.12
CA SER A 154 17.17 3.78 -11.41
C SER A 154 17.88 3.25 -10.17
N GLU A 155 17.52 3.72 -8.97
CA GLU A 155 17.98 3.16 -7.70
C GLU A 155 17.40 1.76 -7.40
N LEU A 156 16.47 1.27 -8.23
CA LEU A 156 15.95 -0.09 -8.13
C LEU A 156 17.10 -1.11 -8.20
N SER A 157 17.20 -1.99 -7.20
CA SER A 157 18.22 -3.02 -7.10
C SER A 157 18.38 -3.79 -8.42
N GLU A 158 19.62 -4.01 -8.86
CA GLU A 158 19.96 -4.69 -10.12
C GLU A 158 19.39 -6.11 -10.21
N ASN A 159 19.16 -6.74 -9.08
CA ASN A 159 18.58 -8.09 -9.01
C ASN A 159 17.07 -8.11 -9.31
N VAL A 160 16.39 -6.94 -9.36
CA VAL A 160 14.96 -6.83 -9.63
C VAL A 160 14.73 -6.47 -11.09
N ASN A 161 14.50 -7.47 -11.93
CA ASN A 161 14.20 -7.31 -13.36
C ASN A 161 12.69 -7.34 -13.65
N ASN A 162 11.89 -7.89 -12.74
CA ASN A 162 10.45 -7.99 -12.87
C ASN A 162 9.77 -7.32 -11.67
N VAL A 163 8.83 -6.42 -11.95
CA VAL A 163 8.01 -5.75 -10.94
C VAL A 163 6.54 -6.07 -11.25
N TYR A 164 5.80 -6.45 -10.22
CA TYR A 164 4.37 -6.74 -10.32
C TYR A 164 3.61 -5.58 -9.70
N LEU A 165 2.77 -4.96 -10.49
CA LEU A 165 1.84 -3.91 -10.06
C LEU A 165 0.43 -4.49 -10.06
N SER A 166 -0.10 -4.75 -8.89
CA SER A 166 -1.42 -5.33 -8.68
C SER A 166 -2.40 -4.29 -8.16
N TYR A 167 -3.63 -4.34 -8.66
CA TYR A 167 -4.75 -3.56 -8.14
C TYR A 167 -5.86 -4.48 -7.68
N THR A 168 -6.27 -4.33 -6.43
CA THR A 168 -7.42 -5.06 -5.88
C THR A 168 -8.59 -4.11 -5.73
N LEU A 169 -9.70 -4.47 -6.36
CA LEU A 169 -10.94 -3.72 -6.35
C LEU A 169 -11.88 -4.30 -5.28
N PHE A 170 -12.45 -3.42 -4.47
CA PHE A 170 -13.43 -3.71 -3.42
C PHE A 170 -14.71 -2.93 -3.70
N GLU A 171 -15.84 -3.60 -3.59
CA GLU A 171 -17.12 -2.89 -3.49
C GLU A 171 -17.26 -2.33 -2.08
N LYS A 172 -17.58 -1.04 -1.98
CA LYS A 172 -17.89 -0.39 -0.71
C LYS A 172 -19.41 -0.51 -0.48
N GLU A 173 -19.79 -1.26 0.52
CA GLU A 173 -21.19 -1.34 0.91
C GLU A 173 -21.70 0.05 1.29
N ARG A 174 -22.91 0.38 0.82
CA ARG A 174 -23.57 1.63 1.16
C ARG A 174 -23.96 1.60 2.63
N GLU A 175 -23.47 2.53 3.45
CA GLU A 175 -23.81 2.68 4.88
C GLU A 175 -25.31 2.94 5.15
N GLU A 176 -26.13 3.04 4.12
CA GLU A 176 -27.59 3.32 4.27
C GLU A 176 -28.40 2.21 4.96
N MET A 177 -27.87 0.98 5.09
CA MET A 177 -28.63 -0.10 5.73
C MET A 177 -28.51 -0.15 7.27
N LEU A 178 -27.60 0.60 7.87
CA LEU A 178 -27.44 0.61 9.34
C LEU A 178 -28.29 1.69 10.04
N ALA A 179 -28.79 2.67 9.31
CA ALA A 179 -29.62 3.73 9.88
C ALA A 179 -31.10 3.33 10.10
N VAL A 180 -31.57 2.26 9.47
CA VAL A 180 -33.00 1.85 9.53
C VAL A 180 -33.30 0.94 10.73
N ASN A 181 -32.34 0.41 11.46
CA ASN A 181 -32.56 -0.54 12.54
C ASN A 181 -32.52 0.07 13.96
N HIS A 182 -32.50 1.41 14.10
CA HIS A 182 -32.50 2.07 15.42
C HIS A 182 -33.80 2.78 15.75
N GLU A 183 -34.88 2.61 14.96
CA GLU A 183 -36.23 3.11 15.30
C GLU A 183 -37.21 1.94 15.39
N HIS A 184 -37.08 1.14 16.46
CA HIS A 184 -38.23 0.40 17.06
C HIS A 184 -37.93 0.05 18.52
#